data_4047ba79fb68f62dc102f386d56618b3
#
_entry.id   4047ba79fb68f62dc102f386d56618b3
#
_cell.length_a   1.000
_cell.length_b   1.000
_cell.length_c   1.000
_cell.angle_alpha   90.00
_cell.angle_beta   90.00
_cell.angle_gamma   90.00
#
_symmetry.space_group_name_H-M   'P 1'
#
loop_
_entity.id
_entity.type
_entity.pdbx_description
1 polymer ?
#
loop_
_entity_poly.entity_id
_entity_poly.type
_entity_poly.pdbx_seq_one_letter_code
_entity_poly.pdbx_strand_id
1 'polypeptide(L)'
;MHTVFLGDYIKTRRLELGLTQEELCEGICEPITISRLENGRQTPSRNNINALLQRLGLPGDRYFALLSKQEQQIELLKKEIISCNVRHQSAAAPERSAILKETYEKIAALEALADGDDHLLRQFLLRTKVHLGREDGEPYSLDEKLEMLLAAIRLTVPKFDLEEIDQHLYCMDEIKVINQIANLYMEMGQNRKATAIFRQLLKYIQKHYQNIQESAGHLPLVASNYALALYKCRYYEEALEIAEQGRQSCVKFGYYGSLPNLLHTMAQCRFQLGDEEGSKALFYQAYYLYRATDGPRGAALLQEDARECWGISFAY
;
A
#
# COMPACT_ATOMS: atom_id res chain seq x y z
N MET A 1 -35.78 12.92 8.96
CA MET A 1 -34.45 12.52 8.47
C MET A 1 -33.49 13.62 8.88
N HIS A 2 -32.62 13.40 9.86
CA HIS A 2 -31.55 14.36 10.16
C HIS A 2 -30.54 14.28 9.04
N THR A 3 -30.39 15.33 8.26
CA THR A 3 -29.33 15.48 7.27
C THR A 3 -28.03 15.67 8.07
N VAL A 4 -27.26 14.62 8.22
CA VAL A 4 -25.94 14.70 8.87
C VAL A 4 -25.01 15.38 7.87
N PHE A 5 -24.52 16.54 8.22
CA PHE A 5 -23.59 17.29 7.38
C PHE A 5 -22.19 16.63 7.47
N LEU A 6 -21.51 16.48 6.35
CA LEU A 6 -20.15 15.87 6.32
C LEU A 6 -19.19 16.58 7.29
N GLY A 7 -19.26 17.92 7.36
CA GLY A 7 -18.45 18.73 8.27
C GLY A 7 -18.70 18.40 9.75
N ASP A 8 -19.95 18.18 10.15
CA ASP A 8 -20.29 17.80 11.53
C ASP A 8 -19.72 16.43 11.88
N TYR A 9 -19.77 15.49 10.95
CA TYR A 9 -19.25 14.14 11.13
C TYR A 9 -17.72 14.14 11.30
N ILE A 10 -17.01 14.87 10.43
CA ILE A 10 -15.57 15.07 10.51
C ILE A 10 -15.21 15.74 11.85
N LYS A 11 -15.91 16.81 12.23
CA LYS A 11 -15.68 17.54 13.48
C LYS A 11 -15.86 16.64 14.70
N THR A 12 -16.97 15.91 14.75
CA THR A 12 -17.27 15.00 15.87
C THR A 12 -16.16 13.97 16.03
N ARG A 13 -15.77 13.32 14.93
CA ARG A 13 -14.74 12.27 14.97
C ARG A 13 -13.37 12.84 15.32
N ARG A 14 -13.02 14.00 14.79
CA ARG A 14 -11.77 14.70 15.15
C ARG A 14 -11.69 14.97 16.66
N LEU A 15 -12.79 15.50 17.25
CA LEU A 15 -12.87 15.78 18.68
C LEU A 15 -12.82 14.51 19.54
N GLU A 16 -13.46 13.41 19.10
CA GLU A 16 -13.37 12.09 19.75
C GLU A 16 -11.93 11.58 19.82
N LEU A 17 -11.14 11.87 18.79
CA LEU A 17 -9.73 11.51 18.72
C LEU A 17 -8.80 12.53 19.42
N GLY A 18 -9.35 13.63 19.97
CA GLY A 18 -8.57 14.69 20.64
C GLY A 18 -7.72 15.53 19.70
N LEU A 19 -8.01 15.53 18.39
CA LEU A 19 -7.20 16.22 17.38
C LEU A 19 -7.60 17.68 17.21
N THR A 20 -6.61 18.55 17.00
CA THR A 20 -6.82 19.93 16.50
C THR A 20 -7.15 19.91 15.00
N GLN A 21 -7.65 21.03 14.47
CA GLN A 21 -7.85 21.19 13.02
C GLN A 21 -6.51 21.12 12.26
N GLU A 22 -5.46 21.70 12.86
CA GLU A 22 -4.11 21.72 12.30
C GLU A 22 -3.51 20.31 12.20
N GLU A 23 -3.60 19.50 13.25
CA GLU A 23 -3.13 18.12 13.24
C GLU A 23 -3.85 17.25 12.20
N LEU A 24 -5.17 17.44 12.03
CA LEU A 24 -5.93 16.68 11.03
C LEU A 24 -5.52 17.04 9.61
N CYS A 25 -5.30 18.32 9.31
CA CYS A 25 -5.06 18.79 7.94
C CYS A 25 -3.58 18.87 7.56
N GLU A 26 -2.65 18.59 8.46
CA GLU A 26 -1.20 18.73 8.21
C GLU A 26 -0.79 18.03 6.91
N GLY A 27 -0.21 18.78 5.97
CA GLY A 27 0.25 18.26 4.68
C GLY A 27 -0.85 17.92 3.66
N ILE A 28 -2.15 18.04 4.01
CA ILE A 28 -3.27 17.78 3.09
C ILE A 28 -3.89 19.09 2.61
N CYS A 29 -4.20 20.02 3.53
CA CYS A 29 -4.79 21.31 3.20
C CYS A 29 -4.55 22.31 4.34
N GLU A 30 -4.89 23.57 4.10
CA GLU A 30 -4.79 24.62 5.11
C GLU A 30 -5.82 24.44 6.24
N PRO A 31 -5.52 24.80 7.52
CA PRO A 31 -6.46 24.71 8.65
C PRO A 31 -7.77 25.46 8.42
N ILE A 32 -7.72 26.58 7.70
CA ILE A 32 -8.92 27.34 7.32
C ILE A 32 -9.90 26.53 6.47
N THR A 33 -9.38 25.58 5.68
CA THR A 33 -10.20 24.68 4.84
C THR A 33 -10.99 23.72 5.72
N ILE A 34 -10.38 23.16 6.77
CA ILE A 34 -11.07 22.30 7.76
C ILE A 34 -12.12 23.12 8.51
N SER A 35 -11.76 24.32 8.97
CA SER A 35 -12.70 25.19 9.66
C SER A 35 -13.94 25.52 8.80
N ARG A 36 -13.74 25.79 7.50
CA ARG A 36 -14.84 26.07 6.57
C ARG A 36 -15.67 24.81 6.29
N LEU A 37 -15.02 23.63 6.16
CA LEU A 37 -15.71 22.36 5.98
C LEU A 37 -16.58 22.02 7.20
N GLU A 38 -16.02 22.09 8.41
CA GLU A 38 -16.73 21.83 9.67
C GLU A 38 -17.91 22.81 9.93
N ASN A 39 -17.86 24.01 9.33
CA ASN A 39 -18.95 25.00 9.39
C ASN A 39 -19.86 24.99 8.15
N GLY A 40 -19.69 24.01 7.25
CA GLY A 40 -20.53 23.89 6.05
C GLY A 40 -20.37 24.99 5.02
N ARG A 41 -19.28 25.76 5.06
CA ARG A 41 -19.04 26.93 4.19
C ARG A 41 -18.27 26.59 2.92
N GLN A 42 -17.57 25.46 2.90
CA GLN A 42 -16.76 25.03 1.76
C GLN A 42 -16.62 23.50 1.79
N THR A 43 -16.62 22.88 0.61
CA THR A 43 -16.27 21.46 0.44
C THR A 43 -14.90 21.41 -0.24
N PRO A 44 -13.87 20.83 0.39
CA PRO A 44 -12.56 20.61 -0.23
C PRO A 44 -12.64 19.65 -1.43
N SER A 45 -11.55 19.50 -2.16
CA SER A 45 -11.46 18.50 -3.22
C SER A 45 -11.74 17.09 -2.67
N ARG A 46 -12.21 16.20 -3.53
CA ARG A 46 -12.51 14.82 -3.14
C ARG A 46 -11.28 14.11 -2.57
N ASN A 47 -10.12 14.33 -3.15
CA ASN A 47 -8.87 13.73 -2.67
C ASN A 47 -8.57 14.15 -1.23
N ASN A 48 -8.70 15.44 -0.93
CA ASN A 48 -8.52 15.97 0.42
C ASN A 48 -9.55 15.40 1.39
N ILE A 49 -10.83 15.36 1.00
CA ILE A 49 -11.89 14.75 1.84
C ILE A 49 -11.58 13.29 2.13
N ASN A 50 -11.23 12.50 1.11
CA ASN A 50 -10.90 11.10 1.30
C ASN A 50 -9.70 10.90 2.24
N ALA A 51 -8.64 11.69 2.08
CA ALA A 51 -7.47 11.62 2.94
C ALA A 51 -7.81 11.99 4.39
N LEU A 52 -8.62 13.04 4.61
CA LEU A 52 -9.09 13.45 5.93
C LEU A 52 -9.96 12.37 6.58
N LEU A 53 -10.91 11.78 5.84
CA LEU A 53 -11.76 10.68 6.34
C LEU A 53 -10.92 9.47 6.71
N GLN A 54 -9.95 9.10 5.89
CA GLN A 54 -9.04 7.99 6.18
C GLN A 54 -8.20 8.23 7.45
N ARG A 55 -7.65 9.44 7.65
CA ARG A 55 -6.94 9.81 8.89
C ARG A 55 -7.82 9.70 10.13
N LEU A 56 -9.11 9.97 9.99
CA LEU A 56 -10.09 9.84 11.05
C LEU A 56 -10.59 8.40 11.24
N GLY A 57 -10.14 7.45 10.41
CA GLY A 57 -10.64 6.08 10.43
C GLY A 57 -12.09 5.96 9.97
N LEU A 58 -12.55 6.82 9.05
CA LEU A 58 -13.92 6.88 8.55
C LEU A 58 -14.02 6.34 7.11
N PRO A 59 -15.11 5.62 6.76
CA PRO A 59 -15.32 5.14 5.40
C PRO A 59 -15.58 6.31 4.44
N GLY A 60 -14.82 6.35 3.32
CA GLY A 60 -14.92 7.41 2.31
C GLY A 60 -16.14 7.29 1.40
N ASP A 61 -16.57 6.06 1.12
CA ASP A 61 -17.59 5.70 0.12
C ASP A 61 -18.99 6.27 0.37
N ARG A 62 -19.31 6.64 1.60
CA ARG A 62 -20.64 7.17 2.00
C ARG A 62 -20.86 8.66 1.72
N TYR A 63 -19.81 9.40 1.36
CA TYR A 63 -19.84 10.87 1.35
C TYR A 63 -19.52 11.48 -0.01
N PHE A 64 -19.74 10.76 -1.11
CA PHE A 64 -19.39 11.23 -2.44
C PHE A 64 -20.30 12.37 -2.93
N ALA A 65 -19.72 13.57 -2.98
CA ALA A 65 -20.24 14.67 -3.78
C ALA A 65 -19.95 14.43 -5.27
N LEU A 66 -20.72 15.11 -6.14
CA LEU A 66 -20.47 15.11 -7.59
C LEU A 66 -19.04 15.62 -7.88
N LEU A 67 -18.25 14.83 -8.61
CA LEU A 67 -16.92 15.23 -9.07
C LEU A 67 -17.03 16.35 -10.09
N SER A 68 -16.13 17.32 -10.02
CA SER A 68 -15.86 18.21 -11.14
C SER A 68 -15.30 17.41 -12.32
N LYS A 69 -15.37 17.94 -13.53
CA LYS A 69 -14.78 17.29 -14.72
C LYS A 69 -13.27 17.05 -14.56
N GLN A 70 -12.58 18.00 -13.94
CA GLN A 70 -11.14 17.89 -13.67
C GLN A 70 -10.82 16.77 -12.67
N GLU A 71 -11.57 16.67 -11.56
CA GLU A 71 -11.42 15.60 -10.58
C GLU A 71 -11.71 14.23 -11.21
N GLN A 72 -12.73 14.13 -12.07
CA GLN A 72 -13.01 12.88 -12.81
C GLN A 72 -11.83 12.49 -13.71
N GLN A 73 -11.22 13.44 -14.40
CA GLN A 73 -10.08 13.19 -15.27
C GLN A 73 -8.83 12.77 -14.47
N ILE A 74 -8.55 13.40 -13.33
CA ILE A 74 -7.49 13.02 -12.41
C ILE A 74 -7.67 11.58 -11.92
N GLU A 75 -8.87 11.21 -11.46
CA GLU A 75 -9.14 9.86 -10.97
C GLU A 75 -9.05 8.80 -12.07
N LEU A 76 -9.49 9.13 -13.29
CA LEU A 76 -9.36 8.24 -14.44
C LEU A 76 -7.89 7.99 -14.78
N LEU A 77 -7.09 9.05 -14.90
CA LEU A 77 -5.64 8.94 -15.18
C LEU A 77 -4.91 8.16 -14.09
N LYS A 78 -5.21 8.39 -12.81
CA LYS A 78 -4.65 7.59 -11.71
C LYS A 78 -4.95 6.09 -11.87
N LYS A 79 -6.20 5.72 -12.18
CA LYS A 79 -6.59 4.32 -12.41
C LYS A 79 -5.86 3.71 -13.60
N GLU A 80 -5.75 4.45 -14.69
CA GLU A 80 -5.03 4.00 -15.89
C GLU A 80 -3.54 3.82 -15.62
N ILE A 81 -2.89 4.76 -14.92
CA ILE A 81 -1.49 4.65 -14.50
C ILE A 81 -1.28 3.42 -13.60
N ILE A 82 -2.17 3.15 -12.64
CA ILE A 82 -2.10 1.95 -11.79
C ILE A 82 -2.22 0.68 -12.65
N SER A 83 -3.17 0.65 -13.60
CA SER A 83 -3.34 -0.47 -14.51
C SER A 83 -2.11 -0.70 -15.39
N CYS A 84 -1.52 0.37 -15.94
CA CYS A 84 -0.26 0.30 -16.70
C CYS A 84 0.89 -0.24 -15.84
N ASN A 85 1.01 0.19 -14.58
CA ASN A 85 2.01 -0.34 -13.64
C ASN A 85 1.90 -1.85 -13.45
N VAL A 86 0.68 -2.36 -13.26
CA VAL A 86 0.45 -3.81 -13.11
C VAL A 86 0.87 -4.54 -14.39
N ARG A 87 0.47 -4.05 -15.57
CA ARG A 87 0.88 -4.64 -16.87
C ARG A 87 2.39 -4.58 -17.08
N HIS A 88 3.03 -3.46 -16.73
CA HIS A 88 4.48 -3.28 -16.86
C HIS A 88 5.27 -4.31 -16.05
N GLN A 89 4.80 -4.69 -14.87
CA GLN A 89 5.47 -5.69 -14.03
C GLN A 89 5.41 -7.10 -14.62
N SER A 90 4.35 -7.44 -15.34
CA SER A 90 4.13 -8.77 -15.93
C SER A 90 4.61 -8.90 -17.38
N ALA A 91 4.83 -7.78 -18.09
CA ALA A 91 5.14 -7.76 -19.52
C ALA A 91 6.57 -8.21 -19.85
N ALA A 92 6.74 -8.82 -21.02
CA ALA A 92 8.05 -9.11 -21.62
C ALA A 92 8.75 -7.82 -22.11
N ALA A 93 10.07 -7.88 -22.36
CA ALA A 93 10.90 -6.70 -22.62
C ALA A 93 10.37 -5.74 -23.70
N PRO A 94 9.96 -6.16 -24.92
CA PRO A 94 9.49 -5.21 -25.94
C PRO A 94 8.16 -4.54 -25.55
N GLU A 95 7.22 -5.30 -24.97
CA GLU A 95 5.94 -4.79 -24.51
C GLU A 95 6.11 -3.85 -23.30
N ARG A 96 7.03 -4.19 -22.39
CA ARG A 96 7.36 -3.38 -21.22
C ARG A 96 7.76 -1.95 -21.58
N SER A 97 8.59 -1.77 -22.61
CA SER A 97 9.02 -0.46 -23.08
C SER A 97 7.86 0.37 -23.64
N ALA A 98 6.94 -0.25 -24.38
CA ALA A 98 5.75 0.42 -24.90
C ALA A 98 4.81 0.86 -23.75
N ILE A 99 4.59 -0.01 -22.77
CA ILE A 99 3.78 0.30 -21.59
C ILE A 99 4.41 1.42 -20.76
N LEU A 100 5.75 1.42 -20.63
CA LEU A 100 6.47 2.46 -19.91
C LEU A 100 6.22 3.83 -20.55
N LYS A 101 6.38 3.93 -21.88
CA LYS A 101 6.13 5.16 -22.63
C LYS A 101 4.67 5.63 -22.46
N GLU A 102 3.71 4.74 -22.67
CA GLU A 102 2.29 5.03 -22.43
C GLU A 102 2.03 5.57 -21.02
N THR A 103 2.70 4.99 -20.03
CA THR A 103 2.52 5.40 -18.62
C THR A 103 3.09 6.80 -18.38
N TYR A 104 4.26 7.12 -18.93
CA TYR A 104 4.85 8.45 -18.79
C TYR A 104 4.06 9.54 -19.52
N GLU A 105 3.44 9.24 -20.66
CA GLU A 105 2.49 10.15 -21.34
C GLU A 105 1.29 10.48 -20.42
N LYS A 106 0.76 9.47 -19.72
CA LYS A 106 -0.34 9.65 -18.74
C LYS A 106 0.12 10.41 -17.49
N ILE A 107 1.34 10.18 -17.01
CA ILE A 107 1.95 10.94 -15.92
C ILE A 107 2.05 12.40 -16.29
N ALA A 108 2.57 12.73 -17.48
CA ALA A 108 2.68 14.11 -17.97
C ALA A 108 1.29 14.78 -18.07
N ALA A 109 0.29 14.07 -18.58
CA ALA A 109 -1.09 14.56 -18.62
C ALA A 109 -1.66 14.82 -17.22
N LEU A 110 -1.34 13.98 -16.24
CA LEU A 110 -1.76 14.14 -14.86
C LEU A 110 -1.03 15.30 -14.17
N GLU A 111 0.28 15.48 -14.43
CA GLU A 111 1.07 16.61 -13.93
C GLU A 111 0.54 17.96 -14.46
N ALA A 112 0.08 17.99 -15.72
CA ALA A 112 -0.52 19.19 -16.30
C ALA A 112 -1.87 19.59 -15.70
N LEU A 113 -2.56 18.66 -15.03
CA LEU A 113 -3.83 18.91 -14.32
C LEU A 113 -3.61 19.26 -12.83
N ALA A 114 -2.40 19.02 -12.32
CA ALA A 114 -2.07 19.26 -10.92
C ALA A 114 -1.99 20.75 -10.61
N ASP A 115 -2.70 21.18 -9.59
CA ASP A 115 -2.42 22.46 -8.96
C ASP A 115 -1.08 22.39 -8.21
N GLY A 116 -0.33 23.51 -8.20
CA GLY A 116 1.02 23.56 -7.62
C GLY A 116 1.12 23.06 -6.17
N ASP A 117 0.02 23.04 -5.43
CA ASP A 117 -0.04 22.66 -4.00
C ASP A 117 -0.74 21.32 -3.74
N ASP A 118 -1.02 20.51 -4.78
CA ASP A 118 -1.60 19.17 -4.59
C ASP A 118 -0.52 18.16 -4.12
N HIS A 119 -0.26 18.16 -2.81
CA HIS A 119 0.71 17.27 -2.17
C HIS A 119 0.35 15.79 -2.34
N LEU A 120 -0.93 15.44 -2.32
CA LEU A 120 -1.39 14.05 -2.50
C LEU A 120 -1.10 13.55 -3.91
N LEU A 121 -1.33 14.38 -4.91
CA LEU A 121 -1.03 14.02 -6.29
C LEU A 121 0.47 13.89 -6.52
N ARG A 122 1.28 14.82 -5.99
CA ARG A 122 2.75 14.74 -6.06
C ARG A 122 3.28 13.48 -5.37
N GLN A 123 2.73 13.12 -4.21
CA GLN A 123 3.08 11.89 -3.50
C GLN A 123 2.76 10.65 -4.35
N PHE A 124 1.57 10.60 -4.96
CA PHE A 124 1.19 9.52 -5.87
C PHE A 124 2.17 9.39 -7.05
N LEU A 125 2.56 10.50 -7.67
CA LEU A 125 3.48 10.52 -8.81
C LEU A 125 4.88 10.05 -8.42
N LEU A 126 5.46 10.54 -7.32
CA LEU A 126 6.77 10.10 -6.82
C LEU A 126 6.77 8.60 -6.55
N ARG A 127 5.76 8.10 -5.82
CA ARG A 127 5.60 6.69 -5.53
C ARG A 127 5.50 5.84 -6.79
N THR A 128 4.78 6.31 -7.78
CA THR A 128 4.59 5.63 -9.06
C THR A 128 5.90 5.53 -9.84
N LYS A 129 6.65 6.64 -9.94
CA LYS A 129 7.96 6.68 -10.63
C LYS A 129 8.98 5.74 -10.01
N VAL A 130 8.98 5.57 -8.69
CA VAL A 130 9.85 4.60 -8.00
C VAL A 130 9.66 3.16 -8.52
N HIS A 131 8.43 2.78 -8.85
CA HIS A 131 8.13 1.45 -9.38
C HIS A 131 8.43 1.30 -10.87
N LEU A 132 8.18 2.34 -11.64
CA LEU A 132 8.36 2.31 -13.09
C LEU A 132 9.83 2.33 -13.51
N GLY A 133 10.68 3.01 -12.76
CA GLY A 133 12.00 3.43 -13.23
C GLY A 133 11.94 4.77 -13.95
N ARG A 134 13.01 5.13 -14.64
CA ARG A 134 13.13 6.35 -15.45
C ARG A 134 12.39 6.20 -16.79
N GLU A 135 12.08 7.32 -17.40
CA GLU A 135 11.37 7.36 -18.70
C GLU A 135 12.17 6.66 -19.83
N ASP A 136 13.49 6.69 -19.76
CA ASP A 136 14.41 5.99 -20.68
C ASP A 136 14.48 4.47 -20.43
N GLY A 137 13.81 3.96 -19.39
CA GLY A 137 13.78 2.56 -19.00
C GLY A 137 14.86 2.15 -17.99
N GLU A 138 15.78 3.06 -17.64
CA GLU A 138 16.78 2.78 -16.62
C GLU A 138 16.17 2.76 -15.22
N PRO A 139 16.54 1.81 -14.36
CA PRO A 139 16.06 1.76 -12.99
C PRO A 139 16.71 2.86 -12.14
N TYR A 140 15.99 3.37 -11.16
CA TYR A 140 16.60 4.13 -10.08
C TYR A 140 17.44 3.22 -9.19
N SER A 141 18.54 3.72 -8.65
CA SER A 141 19.29 3.03 -7.59
C SER A 141 18.42 2.89 -6.33
N LEU A 142 18.80 1.98 -5.44
CA LEU A 142 18.05 1.78 -4.19
C LEU A 142 18.05 3.02 -3.30
N ASP A 143 19.16 3.77 -3.29
CA ASP A 143 19.26 5.03 -2.53
C ASP A 143 18.39 6.13 -3.14
N GLU A 144 18.38 6.30 -4.46
CA GLU A 144 17.46 7.24 -5.13
C GLU A 144 16.00 6.90 -4.85
N LYS A 145 15.62 5.62 -4.92
CA LYS A 145 14.26 5.17 -4.57
C LYS A 145 13.90 5.54 -3.14
N LEU A 146 14.83 5.34 -2.20
CA LEU A 146 14.61 5.69 -0.79
C LEU A 146 14.40 7.19 -0.61
N GLU A 147 15.26 8.01 -1.21
CA GLU A 147 15.11 9.47 -1.16
C GLU A 147 13.78 9.92 -1.76
N MET A 148 13.37 9.37 -2.90
CA MET A 148 12.08 9.67 -3.53
C MET A 148 10.89 9.29 -2.65
N LEU A 149 10.93 8.13 -1.98
CA LEU A 149 9.85 7.71 -1.08
C LEU A 149 9.82 8.53 0.20
N LEU A 150 10.98 8.90 0.77
CA LEU A 150 11.06 9.79 1.91
C LEU A 150 10.59 11.21 1.56
N ALA A 151 10.91 11.71 0.36
CA ALA A 151 10.36 12.96 -0.12
C ALA A 151 8.84 12.87 -0.30
N ALA A 152 8.34 11.77 -0.85
CA ALA A 152 6.92 11.54 -1.04
C ALA A 152 6.12 11.56 0.27
N ILE A 153 6.60 10.87 1.32
CA ILE A 153 5.89 10.84 2.59
C ILE A 153 5.93 12.21 3.29
N ARG A 154 7.03 12.96 3.19
CA ARG A 154 7.19 14.27 3.81
C ARG A 154 6.37 15.37 3.16
N LEU A 155 5.84 15.17 1.95
CA LEU A 155 4.89 16.11 1.35
C LEU A 155 3.61 16.24 2.18
N THR A 156 3.14 15.14 2.76
CA THR A 156 1.87 15.07 3.51
C THR A 156 2.09 14.86 5.01
N VAL A 157 3.24 14.34 5.41
CA VAL A 157 3.65 14.18 6.82
C VAL A 157 5.02 14.81 7.00
N PRO A 158 5.11 16.16 7.15
CA PRO A 158 6.40 16.88 7.14
C PRO A 158 7.39 16.42 8.21
N LYS A 159 6.90 15.98 9.36
CA LYS A 159 7.70 15.51 10.50
C LYS A 159 7.84 13.99 10.54
N PHE A 160 7.61 13.31 9.40
CA PHE A 160 7.70 11.86 9.35
C PHE A 160 9.03 11.31 9.85
N ASP A 161 8.94 10.40 10.82
CA ASP A 161 10.05 9.62 11.36
C ASP A 161 9.74 8.13 11.27
N LEU A 162 10.70 7.37 10.74
CA LEU A 162 10.60 5.91 10.61
C LEU A 162 10.64 5.18 11.95
N GLU A 163 11.15 5.81 12.99
CA GLU A 163 11.23 5.22 14.32
C GLU A 163 9.98 5.48 15.16
N GLU A 164 9.16 6.46 14.76
CA GLU A 164 7.96 6.91 15.47
C GLU A 164 6.72 6.94 14.57
N ILE A 165 6.47 5.86 13.82
CA ILE A 165 5.35 5.77 12.86
C ILE A 165 3.99 5.97 13.55
N ASP A 166 3.81 5.55 14.79
CA ASP A 166 2.54 5.67 15.52
C ASP A 166 2.22 7.07 16.04
N GLN A 167 3.13 8.04 15.91
CA GLN A 167 2.95 9.43 16.35
C GLN A 167 2.17 10.30 15.34
N HIS A 168 1.93 9.80 14.13
CA HIS A 168 1.28 10.55 13.06
C HIS A 168 -0.01 9.88 12.61
N LEU A 169 -0.83 10.67 11.90
CA LEU A 169 -2.02 10.16 11.21
C LEU A 169 -1.68 9.90 9.74
N TYR A 170 -2.14 8.79 9.22
CA TYR A 170 -1.90 8.40 7.83
C TYR A 170 -3.19 8.13 7.08
N CYS A 171 -3.25 8.54 5.82
CA CYS A 171 -4.20 8.03 4.84
C CYS A 171 -3.64 6.75 4.17
N MET A 172 -4.45 6.09 3.33
CA MET A 172 -4.04 4.84 2.68
C MET A 172 -2.84 5.00 1.73
N ASP A 173 -2.69 6.14 1.08
CA ASP A 173 -1.56 6.37 0.18
C ASP A 173 -0.25 6.53 0.95
N GLU A 174 -0.27 7.15 2.12
CA GLU A 174 0.86 7.25 3.04
C GLU A 174 1.27 5.87 3.58
N ILE A 175 0.30 5.03 3.95
CA ILE A 175 0.54 3.63 4.36
C ILE A 175 1.24 2.84 3.23
N LYS A 176 0.82 3.04 1.98
CA LYS A 176 1.49 2.42 0.82
C LYS A 176 2.93 2.90 0.65
N VAL A 177 3.21 4.19 0.87
CA VAL A 177 4.58 4.73 0.82
C VAL A 177 5.44 4.11 1.92
N ILE A 178 4.96 4.05 3.16
CA ILE A 178 5.69 3.44 4.28
C ILE A 178 5.96 1.97 4.02
N ASN A 179 4.97 1.22 3.50
CA ASN A 179 5.14 -0.17 3.10
C ASN A 179 6.22 -0.34 2.02
N GLN A 180 6.30 0.57 1.04
CA GLN A 180 7.34 0.56 0.02
C GLN A 180 8.73 0.87 0.57
N ILE A 181 8.83 1.82 1.51
CA ILE A 181 10.10 2.12 2.21
C ILE A 181 10.60 0.87 2.94
N ALA A 182 9.72 0.16 3.64
CA ALA A 182 10.09 -1.06 4.33
C ALA A 182 10.55 -2.18 3.37
N ASN A 183 9.84 -2.35 2.23
CA ASN A 183 10.25 -3.30 1.18
C ASN A 183 11.63 -2.93 0.61
N LEU A 184 11.89 -1.65 0.39
CA LEU A 184 13.17 -1.18 -0.12
C LEU A 184 14.32 -1.49 0.85
N TYR A 185 14.11 -1.37 2.17
CA TYR A 185 15.09 -1.82 3.14
C TYR A 185 15.34 -3.34 3.09
N MET A 186 14.33 -4.15 2.75
CA MET A 186 14.55 -5.59 2.48
C MET A 186 15.40 -5.82 1.23
N GLU A 187 15.17 -5.05 0.16
CA GLU A 187 15.97 -5.10 -1.07
C GLU A 187 17.43 -4.71 -0.82
N MET A 188 17.67 -3.74 0.08
CA MET A 188 19.00 -3.34 0.55
C MET A 188 19.67 -4.36 1.52
N GLY A 189 18.99 -5.47 1.85
CA GLY A 189 19.47 -6.46 2.84
C GLY A 189 19.31 -6.01 4.30
N GLN A 190 18.73 -4.85 4.57
CA GLN A 190 18.51 -4.29 5.90
C GLN A 190 17.23 -4.87 6.55
N ASN A 191 17.12 -6.20 6.60
CA ASN A 191 15.90 -6.91 7.00
C ASN A 191 15.42 -6.53 8.42
N ARG A 192 16.32 -6.29 9.38
CA ARG A 192 15.95 -5.88 10.75
C ARG A 192 15.25 -4.52 10.77
N LYS A 193 15.73 -3.58 9.97
CA LYS A 193 15.11 -2.26 9.84
C LYS A 193 13.73 -2.35 9.18
N ALA A 194 13.63 -3.13 8.10
CA ALA A 194 12.34 -3.42 7.47
C ALA A 194 11.33 -4.03 8.46
N THR A 195 11.77 -5.02 9.25
CA THR A 195 10.95 -5.67 10.28
C THR A 195 10.44 -4.67 11.33
N ALA A 196 11.28 -3.74 11.78
CA ALA A 196 10.88 -2.71 12.75
C ALA A 196 9.80 -1.76 12.17
N ILE A 197 9.94 -1.36 10.91
CA ILE A 197 8.97 -0.51 10.20
C ILE A 197 7.65 -1.26 10.01
N PHE A 198 7.68 -2.49 9.50
CA PHE A 198 6.47 -3.30 9.29
C PHE A 198 5.71 -3.57 10.58
N ARG A 199 6.42 -3.84 11.69
CA ARG A 199 5.81 -4.03 13.02
C ARG A 199 4.98 -2.82 13.43
N GLN A 200 5.53 -1.62 13.33
CA GLN A 200 4.84 -0.38 13.66
C GLN A 200 3.66 -0.15 12.70
N LEU A 201 3.88 -0.34 11.39
CA LEU A 201 2.85 -0.14 10.37
C LEU A 201 1.67 -1.09 10.53
N LEU A 202 1.93 -2.39 10.79
CA LEU A 202 0.86 -3.37 11.03
C LEU A 202 0.05 -3.01 12.28
N LYS A 203 0.74 -2.65 13.38
CA LYS A 203 0.10 -2.20 14.62
C LYS A 203 -0.77 -0.96 14.38
N TYR A 204 -0.27 0.00 13.59
CA TYR A 204 -1.01 1.19 13.21
C TYR A 204 -2.30 0.84 12.45
N ILE A 205 -2.21 0.00 11.42
CA ILE A 205 -3.37 -0.44 10.63
C ILE A 205 -4.39 -1.16 11.52
N GLN A 206 -3.95 -2.07 12.37
CA GLN A 206 -4.82 -2.77 13.30
C GLN A 206 -5.53 -1.83 14.27
N LYS A 207 -4.87 -0.80 14.75
CA LYS A 207 -5.45 0.17 15.69
C LYS A 207 -6.46 1.11 15.02
N HIS A 208 -6.13 1.63 13.84
CA HIS A 208 -6.88 2.74 13.23
C HIS A 208 -7.86 2.32 12.12
N TYR A 209 -7.68 1.12 11.53
CA TYR A 209 -8.41 0.71 10.34
C TYR A 209 -9.20 -0.60 10.46
N GLN A 210 -9.41 -1.12 11.68
CA GLN A 210 -10.07 -2.42 11.92
C GLN A 210 -11.47 -2.55 11.30
N ASN A 211 -12.19 -1.44 11.16
CA ASN A 211 -13.59 -1.41 10.74
C ASN A 211 -13.80 -0.80 9.36
N ILE A 212 -12.74 -0.50 8.62
CA ILE A 212 -12.82 0.13 7.31
C ILE A 212 -12.62 -0.91 6.22
N GLN A 213 -13.67 -1.19 5.47
CA GLN A 213 -13.65 -2.18 4.39
C GLN A 213 -12.61 -1.83 3.29
N GLU A 214 -12.40 -0.54 3.03
CA GLU A 214 -11.39 -0.05 2.07
C GLU A 214 -9.95 -0.39 2.48
N SER A 215 -9.68 -0.48 3.78
CA SER A 215 -8.36 -0.85 4.31
C SER A 215 -8.13 -2.35 4.39
N ALA A 216 -9.18 -3.14 4.23
CA ALA A 216 -9.15 -4.59 4.39
C ALA A 216 -8.16 -5.30 3.46
N GLY A 217 -7.86 -4.72 2.29
CA GLY A 217 -6.83 -5.23 1.38
C GLY A 217 -5.39 -4.87 1.79
N HIS A 218 -5.19 -3.85 2.61
CA HIS A 218 -3.85 -3.38 2.99
C HIS A 218 -3.25 -4.17 4.16
N LEU A 219 -4.07 -4.61 5.10
CA LEU A 219 -3.59 -5.43 6.22
C LEU A 219 -2.95 -6.74 5.75
N PRO A 220 -3.58 -7.55 4.84
CA PRO A 220 -2.94 -8.74 4.31
C PRO A 220 -1.65 -8.46 3.55
N LEU A 221 -1.59 -7.35 2.81
CA LEU A 221 -0.39 -6.96 2.07
C LEU A 221 0.78 -6.64 3.01
N VAL A 222 0.53 -5.80 4.03
CA VAL A 222 1.56 -5.46 5.03
C VAL A 222 1.96 -6.68 5.85
N ALA A 223 1.01 -7.52 6.26
CA ALA A 223 1.29 -8.77 6.97
C ALA A 223 2.15 -9.73 6.13
N SER A 224 1.89 -9.84 4.82
CA SER A 224 2.68 -10.66 3.91
C SER A 224 4.13 -10.18 3.82
N ASN A 225 4.33 -8.88 3.64
CA ASN A 225 5.67 -8.30 3.56
C ASN A 225 6.41 -8.39 4.91
N TYR A 226 5.70 -8.19 6.02
CA TYR A 226 6.26 -8.32 7.36
C TYR A 226 6.67 -9.76 7.66
N ALA A 227 5.83 -10.74 7.34
CA ALA A 227 6.17 -12.16 7.51
C ALA A 227 7.41 -12.54 6.69
N LEU A 228 7.53 -12.05 5.45
CA LEU A 228 8.72 -12.26 4.62
C LEU A 228 9.98 -11.61 5.24
N ALA A 229 9.86 -10.40 5.81
CA ALA A 229 10.97 -9.73 6.48
C ALA A 229 11.43 -10.52 7.72
N LEU A 230 10.49 -11.04 8.52
CA LEU A 230 10.76 -11.90 9.66
C LEU A 230 11.43 -13.21 9.24
N TYR A 231 10.93 -13.86 8.18
CA TYR A 231 11.55 -15.06 7.60
C TYR A 231 13.01 -14.80 7.21
N LYS A 232 13.30 -13.70 6.54
CA LYS A 232 14.67 -13.28 6.18
C LYS A 232 15.54 -13.01 7.41
N CYS A 233 14.94 -12.61 8.53
CA CYS A 233 15.63 -12.49 9.83
C CYS A 233 15.74 -13.81 10.59
N ARG A 234 15.20 -14.91 10.07
CA ARG A 234 15.12 -16.25 10.70
C ARG A 234 14.22 -16.30 11.96
N TYR A 235 13.24 -15.41 12.06
CA TYR A 235 12.21 -15.40 13.10
C TYR A 235 10.99 -16.18 12.60
N TYR A 236 11.16 -17.51 12.41
CA TYR A 236 10.22 -18.35 11.68
C TYR A 236 8.86 -18.49 12.37
N GLU A 237 8.84 -18.62 13.70
CA GLU A 237 7.61 -18.72 14.49
C GLU A 237 6.80 -17.43 14.41
N GLU A 238 7.45 -16.26 14.64
CA GLU A 238 6.80 -14.96 14.52
C GLU A 238 6.30 -14.70 13.08
N ALA A 239 7.09 -15.12 12.07
CA ALA A 239 6.68 -15.03 10.67
C ALA A 239 5.41 -15.84 10.37
N LEU A 240 5.29 -17.07 10.94
CA LEU A 240 4.09 -17.89 10.81
C LEU A 240 2.86 -17.22 11.46
N GLU A 241 3.00 -16.66 12.65
CA GLU A 241 1.91 -15.96 13.34
C GLU A 241 1.40 -14.77 12.53
N ILE A 242 2.31 -13.94 12.01
CA ILE A 242 1.95 -12.77 11.20
C ILE A 242 1.34 -13.20 9.86
N ALA A 243 1.89 -14.22 9.21
CA ALA A 243 1.33 -14.73 7.96
C ALA A 243 -0.08 -15.32 8.16
N GLU A 244 -0.31 -16.02 9.28
CA GLU A 244 -1.63 -16.55 9.61
C GLU A 244 -2.65 -15.42 9.87
N GLN A 245 -2.28 -14.35 10.57
CA GLN A 245 -3.12 -13.16 10.74
C GLN A 245 -3.49 -12.55 9.37
N GLY A 246 -2.52 -12.43 8.46
CA GLY A 246 -2.74 -11.97 7.10
C GLY A 246 -3.71 -12.88 6.33
N ARG A 247 -3.53 -14.20 6.42
CA ARG A 247 -4.40 -15.20 5.80
C ARG A 247 -5.84 -15.11 6.31
N GLN A 248 -6.03 -15.02 7.62
CA GLN A 248 -7.36 -14.85 8.23
C GLN A 248 -8.02 -13.55 7.75
N SER A 249 -7.27 -12.48 7.62
CA SER A 249 -7.78 -11.22 7.08
C SER A 249 -8.21 -11.34 5.61
N CYS A 250 -7.43 -12.06 4.77
CA CYS A 250 -7.82 -12.37 3.39
C CYS A 250 -9.19 -13.04 3.33
N VAL A 251 -9.40 -14.07 4.17
CA VAL A 251 -10.67 -14.83 4.21
C VAL A 251 -11.80 -13.97 4.75
N LYS A 252 -11.57 -13.25 5.86
CA LYS A 252 -12.58 -12.41 6.51
C LYS A 252 -13.15 -11.34 5.58
N PHE A 253 -12.31 -10.73 4.76
CA PHE A 253 -12.69 -9.58 3.94
C PHE A 253 -12.82 -9.90 2.44
N GLY A 254 -12.48 -11.12 2.01
CA GLY A 254 -12.55 -11.52 0.59
C GLY A 254 -11.46 -10.92 -0.31
N TYR A 255 -10.33 -10.47 0.26
CA TYR A 255 -9.20 -9.90 -0.49
C TYR A 255 -8.05 -10.90 -0.60
N TYR A 256 -8.04 -11.70 -1.66
CA TYR A 256 -7.14 -12.83 -1.82
C TYR A 256 -5.80 -12.52 -2.52
N GLY A 257 -5.56 -11.27 -2.95
CA GLY A 257 -4.37 -10.90 -3.72
C GLY A 257 -3.03 -11.22 -3.03
N SER A 258 -2.98 -11.13 -1.69
CA SER A 258 -1.77 -11.45 -0.91
C SER A 258 -1.73 -12.91 -0.41
N LEU A 259 -2.82 -13.66 -0.60
CA LEU A 259 -2.93 -15.02 -0.04
C LEU A 259 -1.85 -15.98 -0.56
N PRO A 260 -1.51 -16.01 -1.87
CA PRO A 260 -0.45 -16.89 -2.35
C PRO A 260 0.91 -16.61 -1.69
N ASN A 261 1.28 -15.33 -1.55
CA ASN A 261 2.53 -14.92 -0.89
C ASN A 261 2.56 -15.31 0.60
N LEU A 262 1.44 -15.15 1.30
CA LEU A 262 1.30 -15.55 2.70
C LEU A 262 1.51 -17.07 2.86
N LEU A 263 0.82 -17.87 2.05
CA LEU A 263 0.97 -19.33 2.07
C LEU A 263 2.39 -19.77 1.71
N HIS A 264 3.03 -19.10 0.75
CA HIS A 264 4.41 -19.37 0.38
C HIS A 264 5.36 -19.11 1.56
N THR A 265 5.27 -17.94 2.20
CA THR A 265 6.10 -17.63 3.38
C THR A 265 5.84 -18.61 4.53
N MET A 266 4.57 -18.99 4.77
CA MET A 266 4.23 -20.02 5.77
C MET A 266 4.88 -21.38 5.45
N ALA A 267 4.87 -21.77 4.17
CA ALA A 267 5.52 -23.00 3.72
C ALA A 267 7.02 -22.98 3.99
N GLN A 268 7.70 -21.90 3.62
CA GLN A 268 9.12 -21.71 3.88
C GLN A 268 9.45 -21.76 5.38
N CYS A 269 8.65 -21.09 6.22
CA CYS A 269 8.84 -21.13 7.67
C CYS A 269 8.67 -22.55 8.24
N ARG A 270 7.61 -23.27 7.84
CA ARG A 270 7.39 -24.67 8.29
C ARG A 270 8.54 -25.59 7.90
N PHE A 271 9.06 -25.44 6.68
CA PHE A 271 10.24 -26.18 6.25
C PHE A 271 11.44 -25.94 7.17
N GLN A 272 11.74 -24.67 7.49
CA GLN A 272 12.85 -24.32 8.38
C GLN A 272 12.64 -24.83 9.81
N LEU A 273 11.40 -25.03 10.24
CA LEU A 273 11.04 -25.61 11.54
C LEU A 273 10.94 -27.14 11.54
N GLY A 274 11.22 -27.80 10.40
CA GLY A 274 11.23 -29.26 10.27
C GLY A 274 9.87 -29.91 9.99
N ASP A 275 8.80 -29.12 9.76
CA ASP A 275 7.48 -29.60 9.34
C ASP A 275 7.42 -29.68 7.80
N GLU A 276 8.05 -30.71 7.23
CA GLU A 276 8.11 -30.90 5.78
C GLU A 276 6.73 -31.18 5.16
N GLU A 277 5.89 -31.98 5.80
CA GLU A 277 4.57 -32.33 5.27
C GLU A 277 3.63 -31.11 5.24
N GLY A 278 3.56 -30.34 6.34
CA GLY A 278 2.81 -29.10 6.40
C GLY A 278 3.34 -28.04 5.43
N SER A 279 4.64 -28.00 5.22
CA SER A 279 5.28 -27.12 4.26
C SER A 279 4.87 -27.47 2.83
N LYS A 280 5.00 -28.73 2.39
CA LYS A 280 4.56 -29.19 1.06
C LYS A 280 3.11 -28.88 0.77
N ALA A 281 2.22 -29.13 1.75
CA ALA A 281 0.79 -28.84 1.60
C ALA A 281 0.53 -27.36 1.32
N LEU A 282 1.23 -26.44 1.99
CA LEU A 282 1.13 -25.01 1.77
C LEU A 282 1.72 -24.56 0.44
N PHE A 283 2.84 -25.17 0.01
CA PHE A 283 3.41 -24.92 -1.32
C PHE A 283 2.42 -25.26 -2.45
N TYR A 284 1.75 -26.41 -2.37
CA TYR A 284 0.75 -26.78 -3.36
C TYR A 284 -0.40 -25.78 -3.40
N GLN A 285 -0.92 -25.36 -2.24
CA GLN A 285 -1.97 -24.36 -2.16
C GLN A 285 -1.54 -23.03 -2.79
N ALA A 286 -0.37 -22.52 -2.45
CA ALA A 286 0.17 -21.31 -3.01
C ALA A 286 0.37 -21.40 -4.53
N TYR A 287 0.93 -22.51 -5.01
CA TYR A 287 1.16 -22.76 -6.43
C TYR A 287 -0.13 -22.71 -7.24
N TYR A 288 -1.17 -23.42 -6.83
CA TYR A 288 -2.43 -23.43 -7.54
C TYR A 288 -3.16 -22.09 -7.48
N LEU A 289 -3.02 -21.34 -6.38
CA LEU A 289 -3.54 -19.98 -6.30
C LEU A 289 -2.82 -19.03 -7.26
N TYR A 290 -1.49 -19.07 -7.36
CA TYR A 290 -0.76 -18.28 -8.36
C TYR A 290 -1.19 -18.64 -9.79
N ARG A 291 -1.41 -19.92 -10.08
CA ARG A 291 -1.89 -20.39 -11.38
C ARG A 291 -3.30 -19.87 -11.68
N ALA A 292 -4.18 -19.90 -10.69
CA ALA A 292 -5.57 -19.45 -10.83
C ALA A 292 -5.71 -17.92 -10.97
N THR A 293 -4.71 -17.15 -10.50
CA THR A 293 -4.73 -15.68 -10.51
C THR A 293 -3.79 -15.06 -11.55
N ASP A 294 -3.38 -15.83 -12.58
CA ASP A 294 -2.43 -15.40 -13.61
C ASP A 294 -1.14 -14.79 -13.07
N GLY A 295 -0.63 -15.35 -11.98
CA GLY A 295 0.62 -14.94 -11.33
C GLY A 295 1.85 -15.78 -11.77
N PRO A 296 2.29 -15.77 -13.06
CA PRO A 296 3.33 -16.67 -13.55
C PRO A 296 4.67 -16.48 -12.86
N ARG A 297 5.01 -15.26 -12.44
CA ARG A 297 6.22 -14.97 -11.68
C ARG A 297 6.21 -15.62 -10.30
N GLY A 298 5.09 -15.51 -9.59
CA GLY A 298 4.93 -16.11 -8.27
C GLY A 298 4.99 -17.64 -8.34
N ALA A 299 4.32 -18.22 -9.34
CA ALA A 299 4.37 -19.65 -9.59
C ALA A 299 5.79 -20.14 -9.92
N ALA A 300 6.57 -19.38 -10.72
CA ALA A 300 7.94 -19.73 -11.08
C ALA A 300 8.89 -19.69 -9.87
N LEU A 301 8.83 -18.63 -9.06
CA LEU A 301 9.61 -18.51 -7.82
C LEU A 301 9.31 -19.66 -6.85
N LEU A 302 8.03 -19.99 -6.70
CA LEU A 302 7.60 -21.07 -5.82
C LEU A 302 8.09 -22.43 -6.32
N GLN A 303 8.11 -22.67 -7.65
CA GLN A 303 8.69 -23.88 -8.23
C GLN A 303 10.19 -23.98 -7.98
N GLU A 304 10.92 -22.88 -8.04
CA GLU A 304 12.36 -22.81 -7.76
C GLU A 304 12.63 -23.17 -6.30
N ASP A 305 11.95 -22.53 -5.35
CA ASP A 305 12.04 -22.83 -3.92
C ASP A 305 11.69 -24.30 -3.61
N ALA A 306 10.61 -24.84 -4.21
CA ALA A 306 10.22 -26.22 -3.99
C ALA A 306 11.25 -27.23 -4.56
N ARG A 307 11.90 -26.88 -5.67
CA ARG A 307 12.99 -27.68 -6.23
C ARG A 307 14.20 -27.68 -5.32
N GLU A 308 14.55 -26.51 -4.76
CA GLU A 308 15.68 -26.38 -3.83
C GLU A 308 15.42 -27.10 -2.51
N CYS A 309 14.22 -26.96 -1.95
CA CYS A 309 13.88 -27.57 -0.67
C CYS A 309 13.68 -29.10 -0.75
N TRP A 310 13.05 -29.62 -1.83
CA TRP A 310 12.65 -31.04 -1.90
C TRP A 310 12.98 -31.75 -3.20
N GLY A 311 13.61 -31.09 -4.16
CA GLY A 311 13.86 -31.67 -5.49
C GLY A 311 12.58 -31.93 -6.29
N ILE A 312 11.44 -31.28 -5.92
CA ILE A 312 10.13 -31.49 -6.56
C ILE A 312 9.95 -30.50 -7.69
N SER A 313 9.54 -31.02 -8.86
CA SER A 313 8.99 -30.21 -9.95
C SER A 313 7.49 -30.38 -9.96
N PHE A 314 6.75 -29.26 -9.94
CA PHE A 314 5.30 -29.30 -10.15
C PHE A 314 5.06 -29.67 -11.62
N ALA A 315 4.52 -30.88 -11.85
CA ALA A 315 4.07 -31.28 -13.19
C ALA A 315 2.75 -30.55 -13.51
N TYR A 316 2.57 -30.19 -14.77
CA TYR A 316 1.33 -29.65 -15.31
C TYR A 316 0.26 -30.72 -15.37
#